data_021812b4de837bf5c3058e962f3a3efa
#
_entry.id   021812b4de837bf5c3058e962f3a3efa
#
_cell.length_a   1.000
_cell.length_b   1.000
_cell.length_c   1.000
_cell.angle_alpha   90.00
_cell.angle_beta   90.00
_cell.angle_gamma   90.00
#
_symmetry.space_group_name_H-M   'P 1'
#
loop_
_entity.id
_entity.type
_entity.pdbx_description
1 polymer ?
#
loop_
_entity_poly.entity_id
_entity_poly.type
_entity_poly.pdbx_seq_one_letter_code
_entity_poly.pdbx_strand_id
1 'polypeptide(L)'
;MNRRRPPRSASAEELLTTLHQLTSRARREVELHQARVELAEALQREMLPSSLPDLPGLQTAARYTPARSGLDIGGDWYDGFRLSDGSLAFAIGDVQGHDVEAAAFMGQVRIAMRALAVTAADPGEVVRRTNDLLLSVDSGLLATCTFVRIDPFTQELQSARAGHVAAVWATVDGRAGTTEDEGGLPLGIQTGEEYPVTTRRLTTPGAFVLLTDGVIEGPSYSIDEGLDSVVRLVSSRVGDDADELADAILGAAERTGHEDDAAVLVVRHDAFPAAPG
;
A
#
# COMPACT_ATOMS: atom_id res chain seq x y z
N MET A 1 -42.21 -1.34 -59.00
CA MET A 1 -40.77 -1.70 -58.92
C MET A 1 -39.98 -0.50 -58.41
N ASN A 2 -39.69 -0.48 -57.12
CA ASN A 2 -39.00 0.63 -56.47
C ASN A 2 -37.50 0.33 -56.49
N ARG A 3 -36.74 0.93 -57.44
CA ARG A 3 -35.30 0.79 -57.52
C ARG A 3 -34.67 1.61 -56.37
N ARG A 4 -34.20 0.92 -55.30
CA ARG A 4 -33.35 1.54 -54.27
C ARG A 4 -32.08 2.06 -54.96
N ARG A 5 -31.83 3.39 -54.87
CA ARG A 5 -30.55 3.99 -55.25
C ARG A 5 -29.42 3.37 -54.40
N PRO A 6 -28.28 3.00 -54.98
CA PRO A 6 -27.12 2.57 -54.20
C PRO A 6 -26.65 3.72 -53.30
N PRO A 7 -26.12 3.42 -52.11
CA PRO A 7 -25.58 4.45 -51.25
C PRO A 7 -24.45 5.20 -51.97
N ARG A 8 -24.47 6.53 -51.90
CA ARG A 8 -23.39 7.37 -52.44
C ARG A 8 -22.11 7.02 -51.67
N SER A 9 -21.04 6.66 -52.39
CA SER A 9 -19.69 6.58 -51.80
C SER A 9 -19.27 7.99 -51.37
N ALA A 10 -18.74 8.13 -50.14
CA ALA A 10 -18.19 9.37 -49.64
C ALA A 10 -17.07 9.87 -50.58
N SER A 11 -17.02 11.17 -50.86
CA SER A 11 -15.93 11.74 -51.66
C SER A 11 -14.60 11.67 -50.89
N ALA A 12 -13.48 11.69 -51.61
CA ALA A 12 -12.16 11.70 -50.98
C ALA A 12 -11.98 12.88 -50.01
N GLU A 13 -12.56 14.04 -50.29
CA GLU A 13 -12.55 15.22 -49.42
C GLU A 13 -13.35 15.00 -48.12
N GLU A 14 -14.54 14.37 -48.21
CA GLU A 14 -15.34 14.02 -47.02
C GLU A 14 -14.62 13.02 -46.13
N LEU A 15 -13.94 12.02 -46.72
CA LEU A 15 -13.12 11.05 -46.00
C LEU A 15 -11.93 11.71 -45.32
N LEU A 16 -11.21 12.61 -46.00
CA LEU A 16 -10.08 13.36 -45.43
C LEU A 16 -10.53 14.28 -44.27
N THR A 17 -11.65 14.96 -44.43
CA THR A 17 -12.22 15.82 -43.37
C THR A 17 -12.62 15.00 -42.15
N THR A 18 -13.28 13.87 -42.36
CA THR A 18 -13.67 12.95 -41.29
C THR A 18 -12.44 12.37 -40.56
N LEU A 19 -11.42 11.96 -41.32
CA LEU A 19 -10.16 11.48 -40.77
C LEU A 19 -9.47 12.54 -39.91
N HIS A 20 -9.41 13.79 -40.39
CA HIS A 20 -8.84 14.92 -39.67
C HIS A 20 -9.60 15.22 -38.37
N GLN A 21 -10.93 15.17 -38.41
CA GLN A 21 -11.77 15.33 -37.21
C GLN A 21 -11.56 14.21 -36.20
N LEU A 22 -11.53 12.95 -36.66
CA LEU A 22 -11.28 11.79 -35.78
C LEU A 22 -9.89 11.84 -35.15
N THR A 23 -8.85 12.17 -35.93
CA THR A 23 -7.48 12.30 -35.44
C THR A 23 -7.35 13.43 -34.42
N SER A 24 -8.00 14.58 -34.68
CA SER A 24 -7.98 15.71 -33.72
C SER A 24 -8.77 15.42 -32.45
N ARG A 25 -9.83 14.60 -32.54
CA ARG A 25 -10.59 14.14 -31.38
C ARG A 25 -9.78 13.14 -30.55
N ALA A 26 -9.17 12.15 -31.20
CA ALA A 26 -8.30 11.17 -30.55
C ALA A 26 -7.12 11.83 -29.85
N ARG A 27 -6.46 12.82 -30.47
CA ARG A 27 -5.38 13.58 -29.81
C ARG A 27 -5.84 14.29 -28.56
N ARG A 28 -6.98 14.99 -28.61
CA ARG A 28 -7.54 15.67 -27.43
C ARG A 28 -7.92 14.70 -26.32
N GLU A 29 -8.44 13.54 -26.68
CA GLU A 29 -8.75 12.49 -25.69
C GLU A 29 -7.49 11.98 -25.02
N VAL A 30 -6.40 11.75 -25.76
CA VAL A 30 -5.10 11.35 -25.22
C VAL A 30 -4.50 12.44 -24.31
N GLU A 31 -4.51 13.71 -24.74
CA GLU A 31 -4.01 14.84 -23.95
C GLU A 31 -4.79 15.01 -22.64
N LEU A 32 -6.12 14.88 -22.70
CA LEU A 32 -6.98 14.97 -21.52
C LEU A 32 -6.75 13.78 -20.56
N HIS A 33 -6.51 12.61 -21.12
CA HIS A 33 -6.18 11.40 -20.39
C HIS A 33 -4.85 11.57 -19.65
N GLN A 34 -3.79 11.99 -20.36
CA GLN A 34 -2.49 12.23 -19.74
C GLN A 34 -2.55 13.26 -18.61
N ALA A 35 -3.26 14.38 -18.82
CA ALA A 35 -3.41 15.39 -17.79
C ALA A 35 -4.16 14.87 -16.53
N ARG A 36 -5.12 13.94 -16.71
CA ARG A 36 -5.80 13.29 -15.59
C ARG A 36 -4.87 12.35 -14.82
N VAL A 37 -4.07 11.56 -15.54
CA VAL A 37 -3.06 10.68 -14.92
C VAL A 37 -2.06 11.49 -14.10
N GLU A 38 -1.47 12.53 -14.70
CA GLU A 38 -0.50 13.39 -14.02
C GLU A 38 -1.08 14.06 -12.76
N LEU A 39 -2.35 14.52 -12.84
CA LEU A 39 -3.03 15.09 -11.68
C LEU A 39 -3.27 14.03 -10.60
N ALA A 40 -3.67 12.84 -10.99
CA ALA A 40 -3.93 11.73 -10.09
C ALA A 40 -2.68 11.28 -9.35
N GLU A 41 -1.58 11.05 -10.06
CA GLU A 41 -0.28 10.73 -9.46
C GLU A 41 0.24 11.83 -8.53
N ALA A 42 0.00 13.10 -8.89
CA ALA A 42 0.37 14.22 -8.04
C ALA A 42 -0.45 14.24 -6.74
N LEU A 43 -1.77 14.02 -6.82
CA LEU A 43 -2.64 13.94 -5.65
C LEU A 43 -2.27 12.77 -4.74
N GLN A 44 -2.03 11.59 -5.30
CA GLN A 44 -1.63 10.40 -4.54
C GLN A 44 -0.29 10.63 -3.83
N ARG A 45 0.68 11.23 -4.52
CA ARG A 45 1.98 11.57 -3.95
C ARG A 45 1.89 12.54 -2.77
N GLU A 46 0.98 13.52 -2.84
CA GLU A 46 0.70 14.44 -1.73
C GLU A 46 -0.09 13.79 -0.58
N MET A 47 -0.81 12.70 -0.85
CA MET A 47 -1.51 11.94 0.19
C MET A 47 -0.59 11.01 0.99
N LEU A 48 0.58 10.60 0.46
CA LEU A 48 1.55 9.78 1.17
C LEU A 48 2.46 10.65 2.06
N PRO A 49 3.02 10.09 3.16
CA PRO A 49 3.91 10.86 4.03
C PRO A 49 5.23 11.18 3.31
N SER A 50 5.69 12.41 3.40
CA SER A 50 6.95 12.86 2.82
C SER A 50 8.19 12.30 3.54
N SER A 51 8.04 11.81 4.75
CA SER A 51 9.09 11.16 5.54
C SER A 51 8.50 10.22 6.58
N LEU A 52 9.23 9.19 6.92
CA LEU A 52 8.92 8.27 8.01
C LEU A 52 9.73 8.62 9.25
N PRO A 53 9.27 8.24 10.46
CA PRO A 53 9.99 8.51 11.69
C PRO A 53 11.13 7.51 11.88
N ASP A 54 12.33 8.01 12.15
CA ASP A 54 13.50 7.22 12.56
C ASP A 54 13.84 7.43 14.03
N LEU A 55 14.55 6.47 14.60
CA LEU A 55 15.14 6.52 15.94
C LEU A 55 16.54 5.90 15.91
N PRO A 56 17.42 6.27 16.84
CA PRO A 56 18.66 5.52 17.03
C PRO A 56 18.40 4.04 17.23
N GLY A 57 18.94 3.19 16.36
CA GLY A 57 18.70 1.75 16.36
C GLY A 57 17.43 1.28 15.65
N LEU A 58 16.69 2.18 15.00
CA LEU A 58 15.53 1.85 14.16
C LEU A 58 15.50 2.73 12.93
N GLN A 59 15.70 2.13 11.76
CA GLN A 59 15.65 2.78 10.46
C GLN A 59 14.36 2.40 9.76
N THR A 60 13.77 3.36 9.04
CA THR A 60 12.54 3.09 8.27
C THR A 60 12.66 3.59 6.85
N ALA A 61 12.13 2.84 5.92
CA ALA A 61 12.04 3.23 4.52
C ALA A 61 10.71 2.78 3.93
N ALA A 62 10.20 3.53 2.97
CA ALA A 62 9.08 3.09 2.17
C ALA A 62 9.33 3.35 0.70
N ARG A 63 8.74 2.50 -0.13
CA ARG A 63 8.71 2.66 -1.60
C ARG A 63 7.29 2.40 -2.08
N TYR A 64 6.96 3.10 -3.14
CA TYR A 64 5.68 3.01 -3.80
C TYR A 64 5.88 3.08 -5.32
N THR A 65 5.24 2.18 -6.04
CA THR A 65 5.17 2.23 -7.51
C THR A 65 3.72 2.09 -7.93
N PRO A 66 3.17 3.04 -8.69
CA PRO A 66 1.80 2.95 -9.20
C PRO A 66 1.65 1.84 -10.22
N ALA A 67 0.42 1.35 -10.41
CA ALA A 67 0.05 0.40 -11.45
C ALA A 67 0.45 0.89 -12.85
N ARG A 68 0.80 -0.04 -13.73
CA ARG A 68 1.26 0.30 -15.10
C ARG A 68 0.16 0.70 -16.06
N SER A 69 -1.08 0.48 -15.76
CA SER A 69 -2.22 0.75 -16.63
C SER A 69 -2.81 2.15 -16.46
N GLY A 70 -2.17 3.08 -16.93
CA GLY A 70 -2.41 4.43 -17.48
C GLY A 70 -3.59 5.31 -17.03
N LEU A 71 -4.46 4.99 -16.08
CA LEU A 71 -5.47 5.87 -15.45
C LEU A 71 -5.74 5.52 -13.99
N ASP A 72 -5.05 4.53 -13.50
CA ASP A 72 -5.35 3.98 -12.20
C ASP A 72 -4.64 4.82 -11.14
N ILE A 73 -5.43 5.44 -10.28
CA ILE A 73 -4.96 6.12 -9.08
C ILE A 73 -5.02 5.06 -7.99
N GLY A 74 -3.87 4.65 -7.47
CA GLY A 74 -3.79 3.54 -6.56
C GLY A 74 -4.57 3.70 -5.26
N GLY A 75 -5.08 2.56 -4.79
CA GLY A 75 -5.68 2.39 -3.48
C GLY A 75 -4.67 2.17 -2.38
N ASP A 76 -3.44 1.84 -2.73
CA ASP A 76 -2.35 1.53 -1.80
C ASP A 76 -1.87 2.74 -1.02
N TRP A 77 -1.59 2.56 0.26
CA TRP A 77 -0.95 3.59 1.08
C TRP A 77 0.00 3.00 2.11
N TYR A 78 0.87 3.85 2.60
CA TYR A 78 1.61 3.63 3.85
C TYR A 78 1.59 4.90 4.70
N ASP A 79 1.83 4.76 6.00
CA ASP A 79 2.01 5.88 6.92
C ASP A 79 3.01 5.53 8.01
N GLY A 80 3.64 6.55 8.59
CA GLY A 80 4.51 6.39 9.75
C GLY A 80 4.60 7.70 10.53
N PHE A 81 4.46 7.62 11.85
CA PHE A 81 4.49 8.79 12.72
C PHE A 81 4.85 8.43 14.17
N ARG A 82 5.26 9.44 14.92
CA ARG A 82 5.56 9.30 16.33
C ARG A 82 4.32 9.59 17.17
N LEU A 83 4.06 8.76 18.16
CA LEU A 83 3.03 8.98 19.17
C LEU A 83 3.57 9.82 20.34
N SER A 84 2.67 10.41 21.12
CA SER A 84 3.02 11.30 22.23
C SER A 84 3.78 10.61 23.39
N ASP A 85 3.64 9.29 23.51
CA ASP A 85 4.35 8.48 24.49
C ASP A 85 5.77 8.06 24.02
N GLY A 86 6.17 8.50 22.83
CA GLY A 86 7.48 8.20 22.22
C GLY A 86 7.50 6.94 21.38
N SER A 87 6.44 6.14 21.37
CA SER A 87 6.33 4.98 20.47
C SER A 87 6.15 5.43 19.02
N LEU A 88 6.46 4.55 18.09
CA LEU A 88 6.27 4.75 16.64
C LEU A 88 5.07 3.96 16.17
N ALA A 89 4.28 4.57 15.30
CA ALA A 89 3.17 3.94 14.62
C ALA A 89 3.45 3.87 13.12
N PHE A 90 3.12 2.73 12.51
CA PHE A 90 3.20 2.49 11.07
C PHE A 90 1.90 1.86 10.59
N ALA A 91 1.51 2.18 9.38
CA ALA A 91 0.37 1.57 8.71
C ALA A 91 0.69 1.32 7.24
N ILE A 92 0.15 0.26 6.70
CA ILE A 92 0.10 -0.01 5.27
C ILE A 92 -1.26 -0.60 4.96
N GLY A 93 -1.74 -0.40 3.74
CA GLY A 93 -3.00 -0.99 3.34
C GLY A 93 -3.31 -0.74 1.87
N ASP A 94 -4.43 -1.28 1.45
CA ASP A 94 -4.96 -1.18 0.11
C ASP A 94 -6.48 -0.98 0.14
N VAL A 95 -6.99 -0.09 -0.70
CA VAL A 95 -8.41 0.18 -0.91
C VAL A 95 -8.87 -0.52 -2.17
N GLN A 96 -9.97 -1.22 -2.09
CA GLN A 96 -10.60 -1.84 -3.25
C GLN A 96 -10.88 -0.83 -4.36
N GLY A 97 -10.24 -1.03 -5.54
CA GLY A 97 -10.41 -0.18 -6.71
C GLY A 97 -9.22 0.74 -6.96
N HIS A 98 -9.18 1.32 -8.15
CA HIS A 98 -8.06 2.08 -8.67
C HIS A 98 -8.54 3.37 -9.37
N ASP A 99 -9.45 4.09 -8.74
CA ASP A 99 -10.01 5.34 -9.24
C ASP A 99 -9.91 6.48 -8.22
N VAL A 100 -10.40 7.65 -8.58
CA VAL A 100 -10.39 8.84 -7.72
C VAL A 100 -11.15 8.62 -6.40
N GLU A 101 -12.19 7.76 -6.41
CA GLU A 101 -12.99 7.46 -5.22
C GLU A 101 -12.19 6.58 -4.27
N ALA A 102 -11.46 5.58 -4.79
CA ALA A 102 -10.56 4.74 -4.02
C ALA A 102 -9.43 5.57 -3.38
N ALA A 103 -8.78 6.46 -4.14
CA ALA A 103 -7.74 7.36 -3.61
C ALA A 103 -8.28 8.31 -2.53
N ALA A 104 -9.46 8.88 -2.73
CA ALA A 104 -10.09 9.74 -1.72
C ALA A 104 -10.41 8.96 -0.43
N PHE A 105 -10.92 7.74 -0.56
CA PHE A 105 -11.19 6.86 0.57
C PHE A 105 -9.90 6.42 1.27
N MET A 106 -8.84 6.08 0.54
CA MET A 106 -7.51 5.80 1.07
C MET A 106 -7.02 6.95 1.96
N GLY A 107 -7.12 8.20 1.49
CA GLY A 107 -6.76 9.37 2.30
C GLY A 107 -7.57 9.48 3.59
N GLN A 108 -8.87 9.16 3.56
CA GLN A 108 -9.73 9.14 4.76
C GLN A 108 -9.30 8.05 5.73
N VAL A 109 -9.06 6.81 5.26
CA VAL A 109 -8.58 5.69 6.09
C VAL A 109 -7.27 6.07 6.79
N ARG A 110 -6.28 6.54 6.03
CA ARG A 110 -4.96 6.91 6.54
C ARG A 110 -5.04 7.98 7.63
N ILE A 111 -5.79 9.05 7.39
CA ILE A 111 -5.94 10.15 8.37
C ILE A 111 -6.76 9.71 9.58
N ALA A 112 -7.78 8.88 9.40
CA ALA A 112 -8.57 8.32 10.50
C ALA A 112 -7.68 7.48 11.43
N MET A 113 -6.87 6.57 10.88
CA MET A 113 -5.93 5.76 11.65
C MET A 113 -4.95 6.62 12.45
N ARG A 114 -4.35 7.62 11.82
CA ARG A 114 -3.42 8.56 12.47
C ARG A 114 -4.09 9.31 13.62
N ALA A 115 -5.30 9.81 13.42
CA ALA A 115 -6.03 10.54 14.45
C ALA A 115 -6.46 9.65 15.62
N LEU A 116 -6.93 8.43 15.34
CA LEU A 116 -7.39 7.49 16.34
C LEU A 116 -6.23 6.88 17.15
N ALA A 117 -5.07 6.69 16.54
CA ALA A 117 -3.88 6.18 17.20
C ALA A 117 -3.40 7.07 18.37
N VAL A 118 -3.74 8.36 18.37
CA VAL A 118 -3.37 9.28 19.47
C VAL A 118 -4.02 8.89 20.80
N THR A 119 -5.20 8.25 20.76
CA THR A 119 -6.01 7.95 21.96
C THR A 119 -6.30 6.45 22.12
N ALA A 120 -5.99 5.62 21.16
CA ALA A 120 -6.22 4.20 21.23
C ALA A 120 -5.20 3.53 22.17
N ALA A 121 -5.63 2.49 22.89
CA ALA A 121 -4.78 1.74 23.80
C ALA A 121 -3.75 0.88 23.06
N ASP A 122 -4.16 0.31 21.92
CA ASP A 122 -3.37 -0.65 21.15
C ASP A 122 -3.74 -0.61 19.65
N PRO A 123 -2.99 -1.30 18.77
CA PRO A 123 -3.26 -1.43 17.35
C PRO A 123 -4.67 -1.94 17.00
N GLY A 124 -5.19 -2.91 17.75
CA GLY A 124 -6.52 -3.47 17.51
C GLY A 124 -7.62 -2.44 17.69
N GLU A 125 -7.52 -1.60 18.72
CA GLU A 125 -8.45 -0.51 18.93
C GLU A 125 -8.37 0.55 17.84
N VAL A 126 -7.18 0.87 17.32
CA VAL A 126 -7.03 1.79 16.17
C VAL A 126 -7.80 1.26 14.98
N VAL A 127 -7.56 0.00 14.60
CA VAL A 127 -8.18 -0.63 13.42
C VAL A 127 -9.69 -0.73 13.61
N ARG A 128 -10.18 -1.19 14.77
CA ARG A 128 -11.61 -1.29 15.08
C ARG A 128 -12.33 0.07 14.99
N ARG A 129 -11.78 1.09 15.64
CA ARG A 129 -12.38 2.44 15.62
C ARG A 129 -12.34 3.06 14.23
N THR A 130 -11.32 2.76 13.44
CA THR A 130 -11.24 3.16 12.02
C THR A 130 -12.35 2.48 11.23
N ASN A 131 -12.54 1.18 11.39
CA ASN A 131 -13.63 0.42 10.75
C ASN A 131 -15.01 1.03 11.08
N ASP A 132 -15.30 1.26 12.36
CA ASP A 132 -16.58 1.83 12.79
C ASP A 132 -16.80 3.24 12.19
N LEU A 133 -15.74 4.05 12.09
CA LEU A 133 -15.80 5.39 11.48
C LEU A 133 -16.11 5.28 9.97
N LEU A 134 -15.43 4.42 9.24
CA LEU A 134 -15.63 4.24 7.80
C LEU A 134 -17.04 3.76 7.47
N LEU A 135 -17.56 2.82 8.25
CA LEU A 135 -18.95 2.36 8.11
C LEU A 135 -19.97 3.49 8.33
N SER A 136 -19.65 4.50 9.17
CA SER A 136 -20.52 5.66 9.37
C SER A 136 -20.58 6.62 8.19
N VAL A 137 -19.60 6.56 7.28
CA VAL A 137 -19.52 7.39 6.06
C VAL A 137 -20.27 6.76 4.88
N ASP A 138 -20.59 5.46 4.95
CA ASP A 138 -21.38 4.71 3.95
C ASP A 138 -20.83 4.86 2.51
N SER A 139 -19.51 4.76 2.36
CA SER A 139 -18.86 4.86 1.04
C SER A 139 -19.09 3.62 0.17
N GLY A 140 -19.39 2.48 0.77
CA GLY A 140 -19.48 1.19 0.09
C GLY A 140 -18.12 0.60 -0.35
N LEU A 141 -17.02 1.28 -0.02
CA LEU A 141 -15.65 0.82 -0.31
C LEU A 141 -15.08 0.03 0.86
N LEU A 142 -14.21 -0.92 0.53
CA LEU A 142 -13.50 -1.77 1.47
C LEU A 142 -12.00 -1.42 1.45
N ALA A 143 -11.34 -1.65 2.57
CA ALA A 143 -9.88 -1.53 2.63
C ALA A 143 -9.27 -2.66 3.46
N THR A 144 -8.12 -3.14 3.03
CA THR A 144 -7.25 -4.00 3.84
C THR A 144 -6.19 -3.16 4.51
N CYS A 145 -5.76 -3.53 5.71
CA CYS A 145 -4.64 -2.83 6.34
C CYS A 145 -3.93 -3.65 7.42
N THR A 146 -2.68 -3.27 7.69
CA THR A 146 -1.95 -3.64 8.89
C THR A 146 -1.53 -2.37 9.62
N PHE A 147 -1.82 -2.29 10.91
CA PHE A 147 -1.35 -1.24 11.80
C PHE A 147 -0.36 -1.80 12.80
N VAL A 148 0.79 -1.12 12.93
CA VAL A 148 1.89 -1.53 13.81
C VAL A 148 2.24 -0.40 14.76
N ARG A 149 2.47 -0.74 16.04
CA ARG A 149 3.04 0.14 17.04
C ARG A 149 4.34 -0.47 17.56
N ILE A 150 5.40 0.31 17.61
CA ILE A 150 6.70 -0.08 18.13
C ILE A 150 7.04 0.80 19.32
N ASP A 151 7.21 0.19 20.47
CA ASP A 151 7.73 0.84 21.66
C ASP A 151 9.25 0.59 21.76
N PRO A 152 10.08 1.62 21.54
CA PRO A 152 11.53 1.47 21.57
C PRO A 152 12.08 1.22 22.99
N PHE A 153 11.31 1.53 24.03
CA PHE A 153 11.74 1.34 25.42
C PHE A 153 11.54 -0.10 25.88
N THR A 154 10.40 -0.71 25.52
CA THR A 154 10.12 -2.12 25.84
C THR A 154 10.62 -3.07 24.76
N GLN A 155 11.02 -2.56 23.61
CA GLN A 155 11.43 -3.33 22.43
C GLN A 155 10.28 -4.21 21.89
N GLU A 156 9.06 -3.75 22.07
CA GLU A 156 7.86 -4.47 21.65
C GLU A 156 7.31 -3.89 20.35
N LEU A 157 7.01 -4.79 19.41
CA LEU A 157 6.22 -4.54 18.22
C LEU A 157 4.86 -5.18 18.45
N GLN A 158 3.82 -4.37 18.38
CA GLN A 158 2.42 -4.79 18.38
C GLN A 158 1.83 -4.57 17.00
N SER A 159 1.06 -5.52 16.51
CA SER A 159 0.39 -5.44 15.21
C SER A 159 -1.05 -5.89 15.27
N ALA A 160 -1.92 -5.26 14.46
CA ALA A 160 -3.26 -5.72 14.19
C ALA A 160 -3.52 -5.62 12.68
N ARG A 161 -4.27 -6.59 12.13
CA ARG A 161 -4.45 -6.77 10.70
C ARG A 161 -5.94 -6.89 10.33
N ALA A 162 -6.37 -6.14 9.32
CA ALA A 162 -7.70 -6.16 8.76
C ALA A 162 -7.66 -6.68 7.31
N GLY A 163 -7.77 -7.99 7.13
CA GLY A 163 -7.81 -8.63 5.79
C GLY A 163 -6.55 -8.47 4.93
N HIS A 164 -5.51 -7.82 5.42
CA HIS A 164 -4.29 -7.51 4.67
C HIS A 164 -3.35 -8.71 4.56
N VAL A 165 -2.40 -8.67 3.63
CA VAL A 165 -1.38 -9.71 3.46
C VAL A 165 -0.45 -9.80 4.68
N ALA A 166 0.18 -10.97 4.86
CA ALA A 166 1.10 -11.20 5.98
C ALA A 166 2.37 -10.34 5.84
N ALA A 167 2.87 -9.82 6.95
CA ALA A 167 4.17 -9.16 6.97
C ALA A 167 5.31 -10.19 6.87
N VAL A 168 6.44 -9.77 6.33
CA VAL A 168 7.68 -10.56 6.25
C VAL A 168 8.65 -10.08 7.31
N TRP A 169 9.39 -10.99 7.93
CA TRP A 169 10.44 -10.67 8.89
C TRP A 169 11.68 -11.52 8.67
N ALA A 170 12.83 -10.96 9.00
CA ALA A 170 14.09 -11.69 9.07
C ALA A 170 14.98 -11.13 10.16
N THR A 171 15.85 -11.97 10.73
CA THR A 171 16.81 -11.62 11.78
C THR A 171 18.22 -12.02 11.37
N VAL A 172 19.23 -11.29 11.87
CA VAL A 172 20.64 -11.51 11.49
C VAL A 172 21.20 -12.87 11.94
N ASP A 173 20.49 -13.59 12.83
CA ASP A 173 20.81 -14.95 13.22
C ASP A 173 20.29 -16.02 12.23
N GLY A 174 19.71 -15.59 11.10
CA GLY A 174 19.29 -16.46 9.98
C GLY A 174 17.86 -16.98 10.06
N ARG A 175 17.04 -16.50 11.01
CA ARG A 175 15.61 -16.81 11.03
C ARG A 175 14.85 -15.83 10.14
N ALA A 176 13.89 -16.33 9.38
CA ALA A 176 13.02 -15.53 8.53
C ALA A 176 11.68 -16.24 8.30
N GLY A 177 10.66 -15.49 7.95
CA GLY A 177 9.33 -16.02 7.65
C GLY A 177 8.29 -14.92 7.46
N THR A 178 7.05 -15.33 7.34
CA THR A 178 5.87 -14.47 7.37
C THR A 178 5.26 -14.45 8.78
N THR A 179 4.41 -13.44 9.02
CA THR A 179 3.63 -13.41 10.26
C THR A 179 2.41 -14.34 10.12
N GLU A 180 2.19 -15.16 11.14
CA GLU A 180 1.01 -16.04 11.25
C GLU A 180 -0.06 -15.41 12.15
N ASP A 181 -0.22 -14.08 12.08
CA ASP A 181 -1.14 -13.34 12.95
C ASP A 181 -2.58 -13.62 12.56
N GLU A 182 -3.40 -13.87 13.56
CA GLU A 182 -4.84 -13.84 13.40
C GLU A 182 -5.25 -12.42 12.99
N GLY A 183 -6.05 -12.28 11.91
CA GLY A 183 -6.55 -11.00 11.41
C GLY A 183 -8.07 -10.95 11.48
N GLY A 184 -8.63 -9.73 11.53
CA GLY A 184 -10.05 -9.49 11.32
C GLY A 184 -10.38 -9.32 9.84
N LEU A 185 -11.68 -9.11 9.57
CA LEU A 185 -12.19 -8.80 8.22
C LEU A 185 -11.62 -7.47 7.70
N PRO A 186 -11.56 -7.25 6.37
CA PRO A 186 -11.28 -5.92 5.82
C PRO A 186 -12.17 -4.84 6.41
N LEU A 187 -11.66 -3.61 6.46
CA LEU A 187 -12.40 -2.44 6.91
C LEU A 187 -13.60 -2.16 5.99
N GLY A 188 -14.72 -1.74 6.58
CA GLY A 188 -15.91 -1.37 5.83
C GLY A 188 -16.93 -2.52 5.65
N ILE A 189 -16.69 -3.73 6.18
CA ILE A 189 -17.60 -4.86 6.03
C ILE A 189 -18.72 -4.85 7.09
N GLN A 190 -18.36 -4.78 8.37
CA GLN A 190 -19.36 -4.83 9.46
C GLN A 190 -18.89 -4.08 10.70
N THR A 191 -19.85 -3.60 11.50
CA THR A 191 -19.57 -2.98 12.79
C THR A 191 -19.23 -4.01 13.85
N GLY A 192 -18.43 -3.60 14.84
CA GLY A 192 -18.09 -4.43 15.99
C GLY A 192 -17.13 -5.57 15.68
N GLU A 193 -16.43 -5.49 14.54
CA GLU A 193 -15.36 -6.43 14.22
C GLU A 193 -14.19 -6.27 15.20
N GLU A 194 -13.65 -7.39 15.67
CA GLU A 194 -12.50 -7.42 16.57
C GLU A 194 -11.22 -7.68 15.77
N TYR A 195 -10.17 -6.94 16.10
CA TYR A 195 -8.86 -7.07 15.44
C TYR A 195 -7.82 -7.50 16.48
N PRO A 196 -7.50 -8.80 16.55
CA PRO A 196 -6.54 -9.34 17.51
C PRO A 196 -5.18 -8.66 17.42
N VAL A 197 -4.58 -8.37 18.57
CA VAL A 197 -3.25 -7.77 18.65
C VAL A 197 -2.22 -8.87 18.90
N THR A 198 -1.23 -8.94 18.03
CA THR A 198 -0.06 -9.79 18.24
C THR A 198 1.13 -8.95 18.71
N THR A 199 1.79 -9.39 19.78
CA THR A 199 2.98 -8.74 20.34
C THR A 199 4.22 -9.58 20.08
N ARG A 200 5.28 -8.93 19.58
CA ARG A 200 6.60 -9.51 19.33
C ARG A 200 7.68 -8.69 20.02
N ARG A 201 8.74 -9.35 20.49
CA ARG A 201 9.91 -8.67 21.02
C ARG A 201 11.01 -8.60 19.97
N LEU A 202 11.52 -7.39 19.74
CA LEU A 202 12.59 -7.08 18.80
C LEU A 202 13.97 -7.24 19.49
N THR A 203 14.27 -8.45 19.95
CA THR A 203 15.49 -8.73 20.75
C THR A 203 16.72 -9.05 19.90
N THR A 204 16.51 -9.55 18.67
CA THR A 204 17.57 -9.88 17.73
C THR A 204 17.50 -8.88 16.59
N PRO A 205 18.61 -8.22 16.21
CA PRO A 205 18.59 -7.29 15.05
C PRO A 205 17.98 -7.92 13.82
N GLY A 206 17.21 -7.13 13.06
CA GLY A 206 16.51 -7.66 11.92
C GLY A 206 15.67 -6.62 11.17
N ALA A 207 14.83 -7.10 10.29
CA ALA A 207 13.89 -6.29 9.54
C ALA A 207 12.48 -6.87 9.67
N PHE A 208 11.50 -5.97 9.76
CA PHE A 208 10.08 -6.24 9.67
C PHE A 208 9.55 -5.47 8.45
N VAL A 209 8.94 -6.18 7.52
CA VAL A 209 8.54 -5.65 6.22
C VAL A 209 7.04 -5.79 6.06
N LEU A 210 6.38 -4.68 5.87
CA LEU A 210 4.99 -4.59 5.47
C LEU A 210 4.95 -4.34 3.95
N LEU A 211 4.00 -4.94 3.27
CA LEU A 211 3.89 -4.84 1.81
C LEU A 211 2.44 -5.04 1.39
N THR A 212 2.06 -4.52 0.22
CA THR A 212 0.77 -4.76 -0.43
C THR A 212 0.87 -5.94 -1.40
N ASP A 213 -0.25 -6.44 -1.85
CA ASP A 213 -0.33 -7.60 -2.74
C ASP A 213 0.34 -7.38 -4.10
N GLY A 214 0.32 -6.15 -4.65
CA GLY A 214 1.06 -5.81 -5.87
C GLY A 214 2.57 -6.05 -5.80
N VAL A 215 3.15 -6.21 -4.59
CA VAL A 215 4.56 -6.64 -4.43
C VAL A 215 4.74 -8.13 -4.63
N ILE A 216 3.74 -8.93 -4.29
CA ILE A 216 3.79 -10.39 -4.19
C ILE A 216 2.86 -11.12 -5.16
N GLU A 217 1.99 -10.41 -5.85
CA GLU A 217 1.11 -10.95 -6.87
C GLU A 217 1.57 -10.53 -8.27
N GLY A 218 1.49 -11.44 -9.22
CA GLY A 218 1.85 -11.17 -10.59
C GLY A 218 1.29 -12.22 -11.55
N PRO A 219 1.33 -11.95 -12.87
CA PRO A 219 0.69 -12.81 -13.89
C PRO A 219 1.21 -14.26 -13.92
N SER A 220 2.38 -14.50 -13.33
CA SER A 220 3.10 -15.77 -13.45
C SER A 220 3.27 -16.53 -12.15
N TYR A 221 2.87 -15.99 -11.01
CA TYR A 221 3.06 -16.59 -9.68
C TYR A 221 1.94 -16.20 -8.72
N SER A 222 1.69 -17.07 -7.75
CA SER A 222 0.70 -16.85 -6.70
C SER A 222 1.23 -15.96 -5.57
N ILE A 223 0.33 -15.43 -4.76
CA ILE A 223 0.67 -14.65 -3.54
C ILE A 223 1.64 -15.44 -2.65
N ASP A 224 1.43 -16.74 -2.45
CA ASP A 224 2.31 -17.58 -1.62
C ASP A 224 3.74 -17.68 -2.20
N GLU A 225 3.88 -17.87 -3.51
CA GLU A 225 5.19 -17.91 -4.19
C GLU A 225 5.88 -16.53 -4.13
N GLY A 226 5.11 -15.46 -4.25
CA GLY A 226 5.59 -14.09 -4.07
C GLY A 226 6.10 -13.83 -2.66
N LEU A 227 5.32 -14.18 -1.63
CA LEU A 227 5.72 -14.09 -0.22
C LEU A 227 7.01 -14.86 0.05
N ASP A 228 7.09 -16.12 -0.39
CA ASP A 228 8.30 -16.94 -0.27
C ASP A 228 9.52 -16.29 -0.93
N SER A 229 9.32 -15.63 -2.07
CA SER A 229 10.39 -14.92 -2.77
C SER A 229 10.87 -13.70 -1.96
N VAL A 230 9.94 -12.91 -1.39
CA VAL A 230 10.27 -11.77 -0.54
C VAL A 230 10.95 -12.23 0.75
N VAL A 231 10.49 -13.33 1.40
CA VAL A 231 11.15 -13.91 2.58
C VAL A 231 12.60 -14.26 2.30
N ARG A 232 12.89 -14.94 1.17
CA ARG A 232 14.25 -15.26 0.76
C ARG A 232 15.10 -14.02 0.50
N LEU A 233 14.52 -13.00 -0.15
CA LEU A 233 15.20 -11.73 -0.43
C LEU A 233 15.56 -11.01 0.87
N VAL A 234 14.59 -10.79 1.75
CA VAL A 234 14.77 -10.11 3.05
C VAL A 234 15.79 -10.86 3.91
N SER A 235 15.71 -12.20 3.98
CA SER A 235 16.67 -13.03 4.73
C SER A 235 18.09 -12.86 4.21
N SER A 236 18.28 -12.82 2.89
CA SER A 236 19.61 -12.69 2.29
C SER A 236 20.22 -11.30 2.42
N ARG A 237 19.39 -10.28 2.67
CA ARG A 237 19.76 -8.86 2.72
C ARG A 237 19.43 -8.19 4.05
N VAL A 238 19.19 -8.95 5.11
CA VAL A 238 18.82 -8.43 6.44
C VAL A 238 19.88 -7.48 7.05
N GLY A 239 21.12 -7.54 6.56
CA GLY A 239 22.22 -6.66 6.97
C GLY A 239 22.27 -5.31 6.25
N ASP A 240 21.52 -5.15 5.15
CA ASP A 240 21.45 -3.90 4.38
C ASP A 240 20.71 -2.83 5.19
N ASP A 241 20.85 -1.57 4.79
CA ASP A 241 20.01 -0.52 5.37
C ASP A 241 18.54 -0.62 4.89
N ALA A 242 17.66 0.14 5.53
CA ALA A 242 16.23 0.07 5.23
C ALA A 242 15.89 0.52 3.80
N ASP A 243 16.61 1.53 3.28
CA ASP A 243 16.42 2.05 1.93
C ASP A 243 16.85 1.03 0.86
N GLU A 244 18.04 0.45 1.02
CA GLU A 244 18.57 -0.59 0.11
C GLU A 244 17.65 -1.82 0.08
N LEU A 245 17.10 -2.20 1.24
CA LEU A 245 16.20 -3.34 1.36
C LEU A 245 14.85 -3.04 0.68
N ALA A 246 14.28 -1.85 0.89
CA ALA A 246 13.03 -1.43 0.24
C ALA A 246 13.19 -1.36 -1.29
N ASP A 247 14.30 -0.81 -1.78
CA ASP A 247 14.62 -0.75 -3.22
C ASP A 247 14.76 -2.15 -3.82
N ALA A 248 15.38 -3.08 -3.10
CA ALA A 248 15.56 -4.45 -3.57
C ALA A 248 14.23 -5.20 -3.69
N ILE A 249 13.32 -5.01 -2.72
CA ILE A 249 12.01 -5.66 -2.71
C ILE A 249 11.16 -5.13 -3.86
N LEU A 250 11.03 -3.80 -3.99
CA LEU A 250 10.24 -3.20 -5.05
C LEU A 250 10.81 -3.51 -6.44
N GLY A 251 12.14 -3.45 -6.60
CA GLY A 251 12.80 -3.83 -7.85
C GLY A 251 12.63 -5.33 -8.21
N ALA A 252 12.35 -6.20 -7.24
CA ALA A 252 11.97 -7.58 -7.54
C ALA A 252 10.55 -7.66 -8.11
N ALA A 253 9.57 -6.95 -7.51
CA ALA A 253 8.20 -6.84 -7.98
C ALA A 253 8.13 -6.27 -9.42
N GLU A 254 8.88 -5.20 -9.70
CA GLU A 254 8.95 -4.59 -11.03
C GLU A 254 9.44 -5.57 -12.12
N ARG A 255 10.42 -6.42 -11.79
CA ARG A 255 10.94 -7.42 -12.74
C ARG A 255 9.97 -8.55 -13.04
N THR A 256 9.10 -8.86 -12.11
CA THR A 256 8.07 -9.91 -12.26
C THR A 256 6.80 -9.41 -12.94
N GLY A 257 6.67 -8.09 -13.13
CA GLY A 257 5.61 -7.50 -13.94
C GLY A 257 4.29 -7.33 -13.19
N HIS A 258 4.34 -6.72 -11.98
CA HIS A 258 3.13 -6.38 -11.23
C HIS A 258 2.15 -5.58 -12.11
N GLU A 259 0.87 -5.81 -11.93
CA GLU A 259 -0.23 -5.15 -12.65
C GLU A 259 -0.97 -4.13 -11.77
N ASP A 260 -0.80 -4.21 -10.45
CA ASP A 260 -1.41 -3.34 -9.44
C ASP A 260 -0.39 -2.38 -8.84
N ASP A 261 -0.84 -1.45 -8.00
CA ASP A 261 0.02 -0.62 -7.16
C ASP A 261 0.86 -1.51 -6.24
N ALA A 262 2.06 -1.08 -5.96
CA ALA A 262 2.96 -1.82 -5.09
C ALA A 262 3.57 -0.88 -4.04
N ALA A 263 3.27 -1.14 -2.78
CA ALA A 263 3.84 -0.43 -1.64
C ALA A 263 4.64 -1.37 -0.73
N VAL A 264 5.76 -0.87 -0.26
CA VAL A 264 6.62 -1.56 0.70
C VAL A 264 6.98 -0.57 1.82
N LEU A 265 6.91 -1.02 3.07
CA LEU A 265 7.39 -0.31 4.24
C LEU A 265 8.31 -1.24 5.05
N VAL A 266 9.56 -0.83 5.16
CA VAL A 266 10.61 -1.55 5.88
C VAL A 266 10.87 -0.88 7.22
N VAL A 267 10.85 -1.65 8.28
CA VAL A 267 11.33 -1.28 9.61
C VAL A 267 12.53 -2.17 9.94
N ARG A 268 13.73 -1.63 9.85
CA ARG A 268 14.96 -2.30 10.26
C ARG A 268 15.33 -1.86 11.67
N HIS A 269 15.67 -2.80 12.51
CA HIS A 269 16.07 -2.51 13.87
C HIS A 269 17.41 -3.19 14.23
N ASP A 270 18.24 -2.45 14.92
CA ASP A 270 19.43 -2.99 15.59
C ASP A 270 19.04 -3.54 16.98
N ALA A 271 19.97 -4.13 17.69
CA ALA A 271 19.74 -4.41 19.10
C ALA A 271 19.56 -3.07 19.83
N PHE A 272 18.38 -2.86 20.40
CA PHE A 272 18.16 -1.65 21.19
C PHE A 272 19.10 -1.65 22.40
N PRO A 273 19.74 -0.53 22.72
CA PRO A 273 20.52 -0.44 23.94
C PRO A 273 19.62 -0.76 25.14
N ALA A 274 20.13 -1.57 26.06
CA ALA A 274 19.39 -1.87 27.28
C ALA A 274 18.96 -0.57 27.96
N ALA A 275 17.71 -0.48 28.40
CA ALA A 275 17.22 0.69 29.12
C ALA A 275 18.17 0.98 30.28
N PRO A 276 18.58 2.24 30.52
CA PRO A 276 19.38 2.61 31.69
C PRO A 276 18.54 2.25 32.91
N GLY A 277 19.08 1.31 33.76
CA GLY A 277 18.47 0.82 34.98
C GLY A 277 18.35 1.91 36.06
#